data_c63b1bd221f4d3c70cde77ef71780b45
#
_entry.id   c63b1bd221f4d3c70cde77ef71780b45
#
_cell.length_a   1.000
_cell.length_b   1.000
_cell.length_c   1.000
_cell.angle_alpha   90.00
_cell.angle_beta   90.00
_cell.angle_gamma   90.00
#
_symmetry.space_group_name_H-M   'P 1'
#
loop_
_entity.id
_entity.type
_entity.pdbx_description
1 polymer ?
#
loop_
_entity_poly.entity_id
_entity_poly.type
_entity_poly.pdbx_seq_one_letter_code
_entity_poly.pdbx_strand_id
1 'polypeptide(L)'
;MKRRTAVVVAVILGVVLIAGGALTLWLLSRPTGPEATAAAYLSALERGDGPAASALSDQRAANAPPVAFDALAGASEWIAEASVGSVARDGTDASAKVSFTLSGGTHDATIGLSNASGAWLVTVAPAVAVVAKSTLGAGIVVGGDAGDSRSGGGSGSPGTAGAGSAGIAMPFDESGSVTIGLLPAVYEVSAAPAGLLEGAASVVAIGPAPIEIALDPLLGEAATAAAQTQFTAYLAACTAPTTTVPSACGIRVPWAADLATLSGLKFRIDVAPALVLAPDGSGFAATGGTVIATATGTTDEGTEASVTYRDKEWA
;
A
#
# COMPACT_ATOMS: atom_id res chain seq x y z
N MET A 1 -14.23 2.83 51.20
CA MET A 1 -13.95 1.68 50.29
C MET A 1 -15.20 1.08 49.65
N LYS A 2 -16.33 0.91 50.35
CA LYS A 2 -17.55 0.22 49.83
C LYS A 2 -18.24 0.89 48.62
N ARG A 3 -18.17 2.22 48.42
CA ARG A 3 -18.80 2.91 47.24
C ARG A 3 -18.08 2.69 45.93
N ARG A 4 -16.75 2.56 45.91
CA ARG A 4 -15.96 2.32 44.70
C ARG A 4 -16.16 0.91 44.15
N THR A 5 -16.29 -0.08 45.05
CA THR A 5 -16.55 -1.49 44.65
C THR A 5 -17.96 -1.66 44.06
N ALA A 6 -18.97 -0.93 44.59
CA ALA A 6 -20.34 -1.00 44.01
C ALA A 6 -20.43 -0.41 42.62
N VAL A 7 -19.69 0.68 42.31
CA VAL A 7 -19.64 1.29 40.98
C VAL A 7 -18.95 0.36 39.97
N VAL A 8 -17.84 -0.27 40.35
CA VAL A 8 -17.12 -1.22 39.48
C VAL A 8 -17.98 -2.45 39.16
N VAL A 9 -18.70 -2.99 40.13
CA VAL A 9 -19.59 -4.13 39.92
C VAL A 9 -20.77 -3.75 39.01
N ALA A 10 -21.35 -2.55 39.17
CA ALA A 10 -22.44 -2.08 38.31
C ALA A 10 -21.99 -1.86 36.85
N VAL A 11 -20.75 -1.35 36.63
CA VAL A 11 -20.19 -1.18 35.27
C VAL A 11 -19.91 -2.54 34.61
N ILE A 12 -19.36 -3.50 35.35
CA ILE A 12 -19.10 -4.85 34.81
C ILE A 12 -20.44 -5.56 34.48
N LEU A 13 -21.45 -5.47 35.32
CA LEU A 13 -22.79 -6.01 35.04
C LEU A 13 -23.43 -5.34 33.80
N GLY A 14 -23.28 -4.02 33.66
CA GLY A 14 -23.76 -3.29 32.48
C GLY A 14 -23.08 -3.73 31.18
N VAL A 15 -21.77 -3.92 31.19
CA VAL A 15 -21.00 -4.41 30.03
C VAL A 15 -21.38 -5.86 29.67
N VAL A 16 -21.55 -6.72 30.66
CA VAL A 16 -21.98 -8.13 30.44
C VAL A 16 -23.39 -8.19 29.89
N LEU A 17 -24.31 -7.34 30.33
CA LEU A 17 -25.68 -7.29 29.80
C LEU A 17 -25.74 -6.74 28.38
N ILE A 18 -24.92 -5.72 28.03
CA ILE A 18 -24.83 -5.19 26.68
C ILE A 18 -24.18 -6.22 25.74
N ALA A 19 -23.08 -6.85 26.16
CA ALA A 19 -22.42 -7.89 25.38
C ALA A 19 -23.29 -9.15 25.21
N GLY A 20 -24.01 -9.56 26.26
CA GLY A 20 -24.97 -10.65 26.23
C GLY A 20 -26.19 -10.34 25.35
N GLY A 21 -26.70 -9.10 25.39
CA GLY A 21 -27.80 -8.65 24.54
C GLY A 21 -27.42 -8.56 23.07
N ALA A 22 -26.22 -8.08 22.75
CA ALA A 22 -25.72 -8.04 21.38
C ALA A 22 -25.48 -9.46 20.81
N LEU A 23 -24.95 -10.37 21.62
CA LEU A 23 -24.74 -11.77 21.22
C LEU A 23 -26.04 -12.52 20.99
N THR A 24 -27.05 -12.31 21.84
CA THR A 24 -28.38 -12.95 21.67
C THR A 24 -29.14 -12.36 20.48
N LEU A 25 -29.09 -11.04 20.24
CA LEU A 25 -29.65 -10.44 19.02
C LEU A 25 -28.94 -10.95 17.76
N TRP A 26 -27.63 -11.10 17.79
CA TRP A 26 -26.85 -11.65 16.66
C TRP A 26 -27.18 -13.13 16.40
N LEU A 27 -27.38 -13.94 17.45
CA LEU A 27 -27.80 -15.36 17.32
C LEU A 27 -29.23 -15.51 16.82
N LEU A 28 -30.14 -14.58 17.19
CA LEU A 28 -31.53 -14.56 16.75
C LEU A 28 -31.72 -13.99 15.35
N SER A 29 -30.76 -13.21 14.85
CA SER A 29 -30.77 -12.62 13.49
C SER A 29 -30.03 -13.45 12.45
N ARG A 30 -29.56 -14.67 12.79
CA ARG A 30 -28.95 -15.55 11.78
C ARG A 30 -29.97 -15.93 10.71
N PRO A 31 -29.58 -15.78 9.42
CA PRO A 31 -30.47 -16.19 8.34
C PRO A 31 -30.81 -17.68 8.44
N THR A 32 -32.10 -18.03 8.36
CA THR A 32 -32.60 -19.39 8.58
C THR A 32 -32.71 -20.24 7.31
N GLY A 33 -32.18 -19.79 6.19
CA GLY A 33 -32.24 -20.52 4.91
C GLY A 33 -31.23 -20.01 3.90
N PRO A 34 -31.00 -20.74 2.79
CA PRO A 34 -30.02 -20.35 1.79
C PRO A 34 -30.35 -19.01 1.12
N GLU A 35 -31.62 -18.72 0.87
CA GLU A 35 -32.07 -17.46 0.29
C GLU A 35 -31.77 -16.27 1.23
N ALA A 36 -32.10 -16.41 2.52
CA ALA A 36 -31.83 -15.39 3.51
C ALA A 36 -30.32 -15.19 3.74
N THR A 37 -29.51 -16.26 3.65
CA THR A 37 -28.06 -16.17 3.75
C THR A 37 -27.46 -15.48 2.52
N ALA A 38 -27.92 -15.80 1.31
CA ALA A 38 -27.50 -15.14 0.09
C ALA A 38 -27.85 -13.63 0.12
N ALA A 39 -29.07 -13.29 0.56
CA ALA A 39 -29.50 -11.89 0.71
C ALA A 39 -28.65 -11.13 1.74
N ALA A 40 -28.37 -11.73 2.89
CA ALA A 40 -27.52 -11.13 3.91
C ALA A 40 -26.07 -10.94 3.42
N TYR A 41 -25.54 -11.90 2.65
CA TYR A 41 -24.23 -11.83 2.03
C TYR A 41 -24.16 -10.68 1.02
N LEU A 42 -25.12 -10.59 0.09
CA LEU A 42 -25.19 -9.47 -0.87
C LEU A 42 -25.29 -8.11 -0.17
N SER A 43 -26.13 -8.04 0.87
CA SER A 43 -26.24 -6.80 1.66
C SER A 43 -24.94 -6.42 2.38
N ALA A 44 -24.09 -7.38 2.74
CA ALA A 44 -22.76 -7.10 3.25
C ALA A 44 -21.83 -6.56 2.14
N LEU A 45 -21.90 -7.13 0.92
CA LEU A 45 -21.15 -6.63 -0.24
C LEU A 45 -21.57 -5.19 -0.62
N GLU A 46 -22.87 -4.89 -0.61
CA GLU A 46 -23.40 -3.53 -0.88
C GLU A 46 -22.89 -2.47 0.09
N ARG A 47 -22.57 -2.86 1.32
CA ARG A 47 -22.03 -1.95 2.34
C ARG A 47 -20.50 -1.94 2.41
N GLY A 48 -19.83 -2.73 1.58
CA GLY A 48 -18.38 -2.90 1.70
C GLY A 48 -17.96 -3.57 3.01
N ASP A 49 -18.89 -4.30 3.67
CA ASP A 49 -18.66 -4.94 4.97
C ASP A 49 -18.01 -6.32 4.78
N GLY A 50 -16.71 -6.31 4.52
CA GLY A 50 -15.93 -7.54 4.34
C GLY A 50 -16.01 -8.50 5.53
N PRO A 51 -15.86 -8.04 6.78
CA PRO A 51 -16.05 -8.89 7.97
C PRO A 51 -17.41 -9.56 8.02
N ALA A 52 -18.52 -8.86 7.73
CA ALA A 52 -19.85 -9.45 7.71
C ALA A 52 -20.00 -10.48 6.57
N ALA A 53 -19.50 -10.19 5.38
CA ALA A 53 -19.49 -11.13 4.26
C ALA A 53 -18.66 -12.38 4.58
N SER A 54 -17.49 -12.21 5.18
CA SER A 54 -16.61 -13.29 5.63
C SER A 54 -17.29 -14.19 6.69
N ALA A 55 -18.03 -13.59 7.63
CA ALA A 55 -18.75 -14.32 8.67
C ALA A 55 -19.89 -15.21 8.12
N LEU A 56 -20.41 -14.87 6.93
CA LEU A 56 -21.42 -15.65 6.21
C LEU A 56 -20.81 -16.67 5.24
N SER A 57 -19.49 -16.77 5.16
CA SER A 57 -18.75 -17.62 4.23
C SER A 57 -18.05 -18.77 4.96
N ASP A 58 -17.98 -19.93 4.33
CA ASP A 58 -17.05 -20.99 4.75
C ASP A 58 -15.66 -20.65 4.19
N GLN A 59 -14.79 -20.13 5.03
CA GLN A 59 -13.44 -19.70 4.65
C GLN A 59 -12.54 -20.82 4.10
N ARG A 60 -12.92 -22.09 4.31
CA ARG A 60 -12.16 -23.24 3.82
C ARG A 60 -12.61 -23.71 2.44
N ALA A 61 -13.89 -23.51 2.13
CA ALA A 61 -14.50 -23.95 0.89
C ALA A 61 -14.76 -22.81 -0.11
N ALA A 62 -14.76 -21.55 0.37
CA ALA A 62 -15.01 -20.40 -0.49
C ALA A 62 -13.83 -20.16 -1.46
N ASN A 63 -14.15 -19.86 -2.70
CA ASN A 63 -13.20 -19.47 -3.73
C ASN A 63 -12.68 -18.01 -3.57
N ALA A 64 -13.10 -17.32 -2.50
CA ALA A 64 -12.60 -16.02 -2.11
C ALA A 64 -11.63 -16.17 -0.93
N PRO A 65 -10.34 -15.84 -1.09
CA PRO A 65 -9.39 -15.87 -0.01
C PRO A 65 -9.71 -14.76 1.04
N PRO A 66 -9.24 -14.87 2.29
CA PRO A 66 -9.51 -13.85 3.33
C PRO A 66 -9.19 -12.42 2.87
N VAL A 67 -8.12 -12.25 2.11
CA VAL A 67 -7.69 -10.96 1.54
C VAL A 67 -8.76 -10.31 0.64
N ALA A 68 -9.64 -11.10 0.00
CA ALA A 68 -10.72 -10.56 -0.83
C ALA A 68 -11.77 -9.82 0.01
N PHE A 69 -12.03 -10.29 1.22
CA PHE A 69 -12.95 -9.63 2.15
C PHE A 69 -12.33 -8.36 2.75
N ASP A 70 -11.02 -8.41 3.05
CA ASP A 70 -10.29 -7.25 3.55
C ASP A 70 -10.22 -6.13 2.48
N ALA A 71 -10.00 -6.51 1.20
CA ALA A 71 -9.95 -5.58 0.07
C ALA A 71 -11.28 -4.86 -0.17
N LEU A 72 -12.41 -5.49 0.15
CA LEU A 72 -13.74 -4.96 -0.13
C LEU A 72 -13.98 -3.60 0.52
N ALA A 73 -13.46 -3.38 1.72
CA ALA A 73 -13.59 -2.10 2.43
C ALA A 73 -12.87 -0.93 1.74
N GLY A 74 -11.82 -1.22 0.94
CA GLY A 74 -11.05 -0.24 0.17
C GLY A 74 -11.52 -0.09 -1.28
N ALA A 75 -12.64 -0.69 -1.66
CA ALA A 75 -13.18 -0.52 -3.01
C ALA A 75 -13.73 0.90 -3.22
N SER A 76 -13.58 1.43 -4.43
CA SER A 76 -14.07 2.75 -4.82
C SER A 76 -15.58 2.75 -5.14
N GLU A 77 -16.14 1.59 -5.53
CA GLU A 77 -17.58 1.41 -5.77
C GLU A 77 -17.97 -0.01 -5.37
N TRP A 78 -19.03 -0.16 -4.61
CA TRP A 78 -19.62 -1.45 -4.25
C TRP A 78 -20.80 -1.76 -5.14
N ILE A 79 -21.22 -3.04 -5.14
CA ILE A 79 -22.46 -3.45 -5.80
C ILE A 79 -23.66 -2.70 -5.19
N ALA A 80 -24.70 -2.52 -5.97
CA ALA A 80 -25.95 -1.90 -5.54
C ALA A 80 -27.15 -2.67 -6.11
N GLU A 81 -28.36 -2.42 -5.58
CA GLU A 81 -29.60 -3.02 -6.04
C GLU A 81 -29.53 -4.56 -6.12
N ALA A 82 -28.81 -5.15 -5.18
CA ALA A 82 -28.61 -6.58 -5.18
C ALA A 82 -29.89 -7.35 -4.85
N SER A 83 -30.16 -8.39 -5.59
CA SER A 83 -31.34 -9.21 -5.39
C SER A 83 -31.01 -10.70 -5.56
N VAL A 84 -31.74 -11.52 -4.79
CA VAL A 84 -31.71 -12.99 -4.91
C VAL A 84 -32.86 -13.39 -5.81
N GLY A 85 -32.53 -14.04 -6.92
CA GLY A 85 -33.51 -14.62 -7.84
C GLY A 85 -33.92 -16.03 -7.43
N SER A 86 -33.67 -17.02 -8.29
CA SER A 86 -34.02 -18.41 -7.97
C SER A 86 -32.96 -19.09 -7.10
N VAL A 87 -33.44 -19.88 -6.11
CA VAL A 87 -32.58 -20.72 -5.27
C VAL A 87 -32.92 -22.18 -5.54
N ALA A 88 -31.96 -22.92 -6.07
CA ALA A 88 -32.06 -24.38 -6.23
C ALA A 88 -31.39 -25.07 -5.03
N ARG A 89 -32.05 -26.06 -4.43
CA ARG A 89 -31.53 -26.83 -3.28
C ARG A 89 -31.27 -28.26 -3.71
N ASP A 90 -30.16 -28.82 -3.23
CA ASP A 90 -29.82 -30.23 -3.39
C ASP A 90 -29.27 -30.75 -2.04
N GLY A 91 -30.13 -31.35 -1.22
CA GLY A 91 -29.79 -31.83 0.11
C GLY A 91 -29.29 -30.69 1.03
N THR A 92 -28.02 -30.77 1.43
CA THR A 92 -27.34 -29.80 2.27
C THR A 92 -26.77 -28.61 1.47
N ASP A 93 -26.79 -28.68 0.16
CA ASP A 93 -26.23 -27.66 -0.71
C ASP A 93 -27.34 -26.86 -1.40
N ALA A 94 -27.00 -25.63 -1.79
CA ALA A 94 -27.89 -24.78 -2.56
C ALA A 94 -27.09 -23.87 -3.51
N SER A 95 -27.77 -23.49 -4.61
CA SER A 95 -27.24 -22.55 -5.58
C SER A 95 -28.25 -21.42 -5.73
N ALA A 96 -27.83 -20.18 -5.46
CA ALA A 96 -28.63 -18.98 -5.58
C ALA A 96 -28.16 -18.16 -6.80
N LYS A 97 -29.07 -17.90 -7.73
CA LYS A 97 -28.86 -16.90 -8.79
C LYS A 97 -29.12 -15.54 -8.20
N VAL A 98 -28.19 -14.61 -8.42
CA VAL A 98 -28.24 -13.26 -7.88
C VAL A 98 -28.01 -12.28 -9.00
N SER A 99 -28.59 -11.09 -8.90
CA SER A 99 -28.30 -9.95 -9.78
C SER A 99 -28.00 -8.71 -8.95
N PHE A 100 -27.16 -7.84 -9.48
CA PHE A 100 -26.76 -6.58 -8.84
C PHE A 100 -26.31 -5.58 -9.91
N THR A 101 -26.25 -4.31 -9.55
CA THR A 101 -25.68 -3.26 -10.40
C THR A 101 -24.26 -2.92 -9.95
N LEU A 102 -23.35 -2.67 -10.88
CA LEU A 102 -21.99 -2.19 -10.67
C LEU A 102 -21.51 -1.45 -11.92
N SER A 103 -20.86 -0.31 -11.74
CA SER A 103 -20.37 0.54 -12.84
C SER A 103 -21.43 0.85 -13.89
N GLY A 104 -22.66 1.09 -13.43
CA GLY A 104 -23.79 1.42 -14.28
C GLY A 104 -24.38 0.26 -15.11
N GLY A 105 -23.89 -0.97 -14.93
CA GLY A 105 -24.41 -2.18 -15.57
C GLY A 105 -25.09 -3.12 -14.58
N THR A 106 -26.08 -3.91 -15.07
CA THR A 106 -26.66 -5.02 -14.31
C THR A 106 -25.91 -6.29 -14.62
N HIS A 107 -25.54 -7.03 -13.57
CA HIS A 107 -24.75 -8.26 -13.66
C HIS A 107 -25.44 -9.41 -12.93
N ASP A 108 -25.32 -10.59 -13.49
CA ASP A 108 -25.81 -11.83 -12.89
C ASP A 108 -24.64 -12.66 -12.39
N ALA A 109 -24.81 -13.30 -11.24
CA ALA A 109 -23.86 -14.24 -10.69
C ALA A 109 -24.57 -15.43 -10.02
N THR A 110 -23.76 -16.40 -9.60
CA THR A 110 -24.25 -17.56 -8.83
C THR A 110 -23.46 -17.67 -7.55
N ILE A 111 -24.16 -17.79 -6.44
CA ILE A 111 -23.60 -18.04 -5.09
C ILE A 111 -23.88 -19.48 -4.72
N GLY A 112 -22.84 -20.25 -4.41
CA GLY A 112 -22.96 -21.59 -3.82
C GLY A 112 -23.06 -21.49 -2.30
N LEU A 113 -23.96 -22.27 -1.70
CA LEU A 113 -24.18 -22.31 -0.27
C LEU A 113 -24.21 -23.76 0.22
N SER A 114 -23.80 -24.00 1.49
CA SER A 114 -23.93 -25.31 2.14
C SER A 114 -24.36 -25.17 3.59
N ASN A 115 -25.09 -26.19 4.08
CA ASN A 115 -25.53 -26.31 5.47
C ASN A 115 -24.85 -27.49 6.17
N ALA A 116 -23.70 -27.93 5.73
CA ALA A 116 -23.01 -29.10 6.32
C ALA A 116 -22.61 -28.88 7.80
N SER A 117 -22.49 -27.64 8.25
CA SER A 117 -22.14 -27.26 9.63
C SER A 117 -23.35 -26.95 10.53
N GLY A 118 -24.60 -27.12 10.04
CA GLY A 118 -25.80 -26.73 10.76
C GLY A 118 -26.26 -25.29 10.60
N ALA A 119 -25.48 -24.48 9.84
CA ALA A 119 -25.85 -23.12 9.40
C ALA A 119 -25.58 -23.04 7.90
N TRP A 120 -26.39 -22.25 7.18
CA TRP A 120 -26.13 -21.96 5.78
C TRP A 120 -24.96 -20.99 5.67
N LEU A 121 -23.93 -21.38 4.91
CA LEU A 121 -22.74 -20.57 4.63
C LEU A 121 -22.49 -20.53 3.13
N VAL A 122 -21.93 -19.44 2.65
CA VAL A 122 -21.45 -19.29 1.27
C VAL A 122 -20.19 -20.13 1.09
N THR A 123 -20.22 -21.07 0.16
CA THR A 123 -19.09 -21.95 -0.20
C THR A 123 -18.47 -21.56 -1.54
N VAL A 124 -19.24 -20.91 -2.42
CA VAL A 124 -18.76 -20.36 -3.69
C VAL A 124 -19.21 -18.90 -3.78
N ALA A 125 -18.27 -17.98 -3.61
CA ALA A 125 -18.50 -16.55 -3.77
C ALA A 125 -18.43 -16.14 -5.25
N PRO A 126 -19.06 -15.03 -5.67
CA PRO A 126 -18.93 -14.49 -7.02
C PRO A 126 -17.59 -13.75 -7.21
N ALA A 127 -16.49 -14.33 -6.74
CA ALA A 127 -15.17 -13.73 -6.82
C ALA A 127 -14.52 -13.97 -8.19
N VAL A 128 -13.75 -13.01 -8.67
CA VAL A 128 -12.97 -13.07 -9.91
C VAL A 128 -11.48 -13.04 -9.60
N ALA A 129 -10.70 -13.81 -10.34
CA ALA A 129 -9.25 -13.76 -10.26
C ALA A 129 -8.75 -12.53 -11.04
N VAL A 130 -7.90 -11.73 -10.39
CA VAL A 130 -7.21 -10.60 -11.03
C VAL A 130 -5.72 -10.92 -11.04
N VAL A 131 -5.11 -10.89 -12.21
CA VAL A 131 -3.67 -11.11 -12.42
C VAL A 131 -3.04 -9.75 -12.71
N ALA A 132 -2.22 -9.27 -11.79
CA ALA A 132 -1.55 -7.99 -11.91
C ALA A 132 -0.06 -8.15 -12.19
N LYS A 133 0.46 -7.31 -13.08
CA LYS A 133 1.89 -7.15 -13.41
C LYS A 133 2.26 -5.68 -13.36
N SER A 134 3.53 -5.37 -13.09
CA SER A 134 4.01 -3.99 -13.11
C SER A 134 5.43 -3.92 -13.66
N THR A 135 5.75 -2.82 -14.35
CA THR A 135 7.09 -2.53 -14.86
C THR A 135 8.03 -2.05 -13.77
N LEU A 136 7.50 -1.45 -12.70
CA LEU A 136 8.25 -0.98 -11.52
C LEU A 136 7.57 -1.44 -10.24
N GLY A 137 8.37 -1.56 -9.18
CA GLY A 137 7.90 -1.94 -7.86
C GLY A 137 8.05 -3.41 -7.54
N ALA A 138 7.72 -3.78 -6.30
CA ALA A 138 7.87 -5.13 -5.77
C ALA A 138 6.53 -5.84 -5.53
N GLY A 139 5.42 -5.22 -5.92
CA GLY A 139 4.07 -5.73 -5.70
C GLY A 139 3.02 -4.71 -6.10
N ILE A 140 1.79 -4.96 -5.65
CA ILE A 140 0.65 -4.05 -5.83
C ILE A 140 0.02 -3.67 -4.49
N VAL A 141 -0.74 -2.59 -4.51
CA VAL A 141 -1.68 -2.22 -3.45
C VAL A 141 -3.08 -2.21 -4.05
N VAL A 142 -4.01 -2.91 -3.41
CA VAL A 142 -5.42 -3.00 -3.83
C VAL A 142 -6.29 -2.26 -2.83
N GLY A 143 -7.13 -1.36 -3.32
CA GLY A 143 -7.95 -0.48 -2.49
C GLY A 143 -7.11 0.56 -1.75
N GLY A 144 -7.78 1.40 -0.96
CA GLY A 144 -7.16 2.56 -0.32
C GLY A 144 -7.10 3.76 -1.26
N ASP A 145 -7.05 4.96 -0.69
CA ASP A 145 -6.84 6.16 -1.47
C ASP A 145 -5.42 6.13 -2.06
N ALA A 146 -5.30 5.83 -3.35
CA ALA A 146 -4.07 6.00 -4.10
C ALA A 146 -3.74 7.50 -4.14
N GLY A 147 -3.10 7.98 -3.10
CA GLY A 147 -2.42 9.27 -3.09
C GLY A 147 -3.29 10.50 -2.88
N ASP A 148 -3.86 10.71 -1.71
CA ASP A 148 -3.97 12.07 -1.20
C ASP A 148 -2.76 12.43 -0.30
N SER A 149 -1.57 12.33 -0.90
CA SER A 149 -0.35 12.98 -0.39
C SER A 149 -0.37 14.47 -0.72
N ARG A 150 -1.54 15.10 -0.85
CA ARG A 150 -1.66 16.55 -0.81
C ARG A 150 -1.58 16.98 0.63
N SER A 151 -0.36 17.27 1.07
CA SER A 151 -0.03 18.14 2.17
C SER A 151 -0.82 19.45 2.07
N GLY A 152 -2.08 19.41 2.48
CA GLY A 152 -2.91 20.56 2.76
C GLY A 152 -2.73 20.94 4.21
N GLY A 153 -1.82 21.87 4.50
CA GLY A 153 -1.76 22.61 5.75
C GLY A 153 -3.11 23.31 5.99
N GLY A 154 -3.99 22.66 6.69
CA GLY A 154 -5.28 23.14 7.19
C GLY A 154 -5.38 22.86 8.68
N SER A 155 -5.13 23.88 9.50
CA SER A 155 -5.50 23.92 10.92
C SER A 155 -7.02 23.73 11.04
N GLY A 156 -7.47 22.52 11.35
CA GLY A 156 -8.86 22.17 11.57
C GLY A 156 -8.99 21.20 12.74
N SER A 157 -9.90 21.50 13.65
CA SER A 157 -10.30 20.77 14.88
C SER A 157 -10.31 19.25 14.76
N PRO A 158 -10.08 18.53 15.89
CA PRO A 158 -10.14 17.06 15.92
C PRO A 158 -11.60 16.58 15.91
N GLY A 159 -12.18 16.51 14.72
CA GLY A 159 -13.41 15.77 14.46
C GLY A 159 -13.01 14.45 13.80
N THR A 160 -13.50 13.33 14.34
CA THR A 160 -13.41 11.95 13.93
C THR A 160 -12.97 11.78 12.45
N ALA A 161 -11.66 11.69 12.23
CA ALA A 161 -11.12 11.24 10.96
C ALA A 161 -11.54 9.78 10.81
N GLY A 162 -12.39 9.50 9.83
CA GLY A 162 -12.57 8.15 9.34
C GLY A 162 -11.17 7.63 8.96
N ALA A 163 -10.78 6.51 9.55
CA ALA A 163 -9.57 5.82 9.18
C ALA A 163 -9.66 5.50 7.68
N GLY A 164 -8.95 6.24 6.85
CA GLY A 164 -8.78 5.90 5.45
C GLY A 164 -8.31 4.46 5.42
N SER A 165 -9.05 3.59 4.71
CA SER A 165 -8.69 2.19 4.62
C SER A 165 -7.32 2.11 3.95
N ALA A 166 -6.31 1.70 4.70
CA ALA A 166 -5.00 1.44 4.13
C ALA A 166 -5.17 0.30 3.11
N GLY A 167 -4.77 0.53 1.88
CA GLY A 167 -4.82 -0.48 0.83
C GLY A 167 -4.03 -1.73 1.22
N ILE A 168 -4.39 -2.86 0.63
CA ILE A 168 -3.75 -4.14 0.90
C ILE A 168 -2.56 -4.32 -0.02
N ALA A 169 -1.36 -4.37 0.55
CA ALA A 169 -0.13 -4.60 -0.18
C ALA A 169 0.09 -6.11 -0.41
N MET A 170 0.39 -6.48 -1.67
CA MET A 170 0.69 -7.84 -2.09
C MET A 170 1.97 -7.87 -2.91
N PRO A 171 2.97 -8.65 -2.50
CA PRO A 171 4.21 -8.77 -3.26
C PRO A 171 4.00 -9.58 -4.55
N PHE A 172 4.81 -9.31 -5.55
CA PHE A 172 4.90 -10.15 -6.74
C PHE A 172 5.59 -11.48 -6.40
N ASP A 173 5.20 -12.50 -7.12
CA ASP A 173 5.89 -13.79 -7.14
C ASP A 173 7.18 -13.73 -7.98
N GLU A 174 7.87 -14.86 -8.12
CA GLU A 174 9.11 -14.97 -8.91
C GLU A 174 8.90 -14.68 -10.41
N SER A 175 7.66 -14.75 -10.90
CA SER A 175 7.29 -14.39 -12.29
C SER A 175 7.08 -12.89 -12.51
N GLY A 176 7.16 -12.07 -11.45
CA GLY A 176 6.86 -10.64 -11.50
C GLY A 176 5.36 -10.34 -11.61
N SER A 177 4.53 -11.26 -11.15
CA SER A 177 3.08 -11.12 -11.16
C SER A 177 2.48 -11.46 -9.79
N VAL A 178 1.22 -11.08 -9.59
CA VAL A 178 0.42 -11.51 -8.43
C VAL A 178 -0.99 -11.84 -8.89
N THR A 179 -1.53 -12.92 -8.36
CA THR A 179 -2.94 -13.29 -8.58
C THR A 179 -3.71 -13.13 -7.29
N ILE A 180 -4.79 -12.36 -7.33
CA ILE A 180 -5.69 -12.13 -6.21
C ILE A 180 -7.14 -12.45 -6.62
N GLY A 181 -7.88 -13.11 -5.74
CA GLY A 181 -9.34 -13.21 -5.87
C GLY A 181 -9.98 -11.96 -5.29
N LEU A 182 -10.84 -11.28 -6.04
CA LEU A 182 -11.58 -10.10 -5.60
C LEU A 182 -13.08 -10.36 -5.65
N LEU A 183 -13.80 -9.83 -4.67
CA LEU A 183 -15.27 -9.83 -4.65
C LEU A 183 -15.81 -8.75 -5.59
N PRO A 184 -17.08 -8.85 -6.04
CA PRO A 184 -17.66 -7.86 -6.95
C PRO A 184 -17.66 -6.44 -6.36
N ALA A 185 -16.82 -5.60 -6.94
CA ALA A 185 -16.67 -4.16 -6.63
C ALA A 185 -15.73 -3.52 -7.65
N VAL A 186 -15.58 -2.20 -7.60
CA VAL A 186 -14.53 -1.48 -8.34
C VAL A 186 -13.37 -1.20 -7.40
N TYR A 187 -12.19 -1.61 -7.79
CA TYR A 187 -10.97 -1.41 -7.01
C TYR A 187 -9.99 -0.52 -7.75
N GLU A 188 -9.30 0.31 -7.00
CA GLU A 188 -8.10 0.94 -7.49
C GLU A 188 -6.89 0.07 -7.14
N VAL A 189 -6.04 -0.19 -8.14
CA VAL A 189 -4.85 -1.02 -8.01
C VAL A 189 -3.64 -0.19 -8.42
N SER A 190 -2.69 -0.02 -7.51
CA SER A 190 -1.45 0.73 -7.75
C SER A 190 -0.23 -0.13 -7.49
N ALA A 191 0.93 0.27 -7.99
CA ALA A 191 2.18 -0.43 -7.71
C ALA A 191 2.69 -0.14 -6.29
N ALA A 192 3.34 -1.13 -5.67
CA ALA A 192 3.98 -0.98 -4.36
C ALA A 192 5.50 -0.71 -4.53
N PRO A 193 6.09 0.16 -3.70
CA PRO A 193 5.52 0.81 -2.52
C PRO A 193 4.67 2.04 -2.85
N ALA A 194 3.49 2.11 -2.24
CA ALA A 194 2.61 3.26 -2.39
C ALA A 194 3.28 4.56 -1.94
N GLY A 195 2.99 5.66 -2.63
CA GLY A 195 3.54 6.98 -2.36
C GLY A 195 4.92 7.25 -2.97
N LEU A 196 5.69 6.22 -3.36
CA LEU A 196 6.92 6.39 -4.15
C LEU A 196 6.67 6.20 -5.64
N LEU A 197 5.67 5.39 -5.99
CA LEU A 197 5.26 5.12 -7.36
C LEU A 197 3.92 5.80 -7.62
N GLU A 198 3.79 6.41 -8.79
CA GLU A 198 2.59 7.07 -9.28
C GLU A 198 2.02 6.27 -10.46
N GLY A 199 0.70 6.17 -10.51
CA GLY A 199 -0.03 5.41 -11.51
C GLY A 199 -0.86 4.30 -10.85
N ALA A 200 -2.12 4.24 -11.24
CA ALA A 200 -3.08 3.25 -10.78
C ALA A 200 -3.99 2.81 -11.94
N ALA A 201 -4.57 1.64 -11.80
CA ALA A 201 -5.59 1.11 -12.70
C ALA A 201 -6.88 0.85 -11.94
N SER A 202 -8.00 1.23 -12.51
CA SER A 202 -9.33 0.86 -12.00
C SER A 202 -9.70 -0.51 -12.53
N VAL A 203 -10.14 -1.40 -11.65
CA VAL A 203 -10.53 -2.77 -11.95
C VAL A 203 -11.96 -3.02 -11.52
N VAL A 204 -12.82 -3.33 -12.46
CA VAL A 204 -14.20 -3.77 -12.20
C VAL A 204 -14.18 -5.28 -12.03
N ALA A 205 -14.24 -5.75 -10.78
CA ALA A 205 -14.08 -7.15 -10.42
C ALA A 205 -15.42 -7.90 -10.60
N ILE A 206 -15.73 -8.31 -11.82
CA ILE A 206 -16.95 -9.07 -12.18
C ILE A 206 -16.65 -10.10 -13.27
N GLY A 207 -17.45 -11.13 -13.31
CA GLY A 207 -17.43 -12.17 -14.36
C GLY A 207 -16.64 -13.42 -13.95
N PRO A 208 -16.76 -14.47 -14.77
CA PRO A 208 -16.12 -15.75 -14.49
C PRO A 208 -14.68 -15.87 -15.00
N ALA A 209 -14.26 -14.99 -15.91
CA ALA A 209 -12.93 -15.03 -16.51
C ALA A 209 -11.94 -14.20 -15.68
N PRO A 210 -10.68 -14.65 -15.57
CA PRO A 210 -9.62 -13.83 -14.96
C PRO A 210 -9.46 -12.49 -15.68
N ILE A 211 -9.18 -11.44 -14.90
CA ILE A 211 -8.90 -10.09 -15.38
C ILE A 211 -7.39 -9.89 -15.32
N GLU A 212 -6.78 -9.52 -16.44
CA GLU A 212 -5.36 -9.17 -16.48
C GLU A 212 -5.19 -7.66 -16.45
N ILE A 213 -4.29 -7.18 -15.59
CA ILE A 213 -3.91 -5.77 -15.50
C ILE A 213 -2.40 -5.63 -15.61
N ALA A 214 -1.97 -4.65 -16.39
CA ALA A 214 -0.58 -4.23 -16.48
C ALA A 214 -0.48 -2.80 -15.95
N LEU A 215 0.35 -2.61 -14.94
CA LEU A 215 0.67 -1.31 -14.39
C LEU A 215 1.98 -0.82 -15.02
N ASP A 216 2.01 0.44 -15.40
CA ASP A 216 3.19 1.14 -15.90
C ASP A 216 3.43 2.40 -15.05
N PRO A 217 3.82 2.21 -13.77
CA PRO A 217 3.98 3.30 -12.84
C PRO A 217 5.26 4.08 -13.11
N LEU A 218 5.29 5.33 -12.65
CA LEU A 218 6.45 6.21 -12.70
C LEU A 218 6.93 6.51 -11.28
N LEU A 219 8.21 6.89 -11.13
CA LEU A 219 8.74 7.39 -9.87
C LEU A 219 8.16 8.79 -9.59
N GLY A 220 7.50 8.93 -8.44
CA GLY A 220 6.90 10.17 -8.00
C GLY A 220 7.89 11.14 -7.32
N GLU A 221 7.40 12.34 -6.97
CA GLU A 221 8.20 13.34 -6.27
C GLU A 221 8.76 12.84 -4.94
N ALA A 222 8.00 12.04 -4.21
CA ALA A 222 8.44 11.46 -2.95
C ALA A 222 9.62 10.49 -3.12
N ALA A 223 9.71 9.77 -4.23
CA ALA A 223 10.86 8.93 -4.57
C ALA A 223 12.11 9.78 -4.79
N THR A 224 11.97 10.89 -5.53
CA THR A 224 13.08 11.84 -5.76
C THR A 224 13.53 12.46 -4.45
N ALA A 225 12.62 12.87 -3.57
CA ALA A 225 12.95 13.44 -2.26
C ALA A 225 13.66 12.43 -1.34
N ALA A 226 13.20 11.16 -1.34
CA ALA A 226 13.84 10.09 -0.58
C ALA A 226 15.26 9.80 -1.11
N ALA A 227 15.43 9.74 -2.43
CA ALA A 227 16.72 9.55 -3.08
C ALA A 227 17.67 10.72 -2.79
N GLN A 228 17.20 11.97 -2.85
CA GLN A 228 17.99 13.16 -2.50
C GLN A 228 18.47 13.11 -1.05
N THR A 229 17.65 12.63 -0.13
CA THR A 229 18.04 12.47 1.29
C THR A 229 19.18 11.47 1.43
N GLN A 230 19.11 10.31 0.78
CA GLN A 230 20.19 9.32 0.80
C GLN A 230 21.44 9.83 0.10
N PHE A 231 21.26 10.52 -1.02
CA PHE A 231 22.36 11.12 -1.75
C PHE A 231 23.09 12.17 -0.90
N THR A 232 22.36 13.02 -0.17
CA THR A 232 22.95 14.00 0.75
C THR A 232 23.80 13.32 1.84
N ALA A 233 23.35 12.20 2.39
CA ALA A 233 24.13 11.42 3.36
C ALA A 233 25.39 10.83 2.72
N TYR A 234 25.32 10.35 1.49
CA TYR A 234 26.47 9.89 0.72
C TYR A 234 27.49 11.01 0.47
N LEU A 235 27.03 12.19 0.07
CA LEU A 235 27.89 13.37 -0.13
C LEU A 235 28.61 13.79 1.16
N ALA A 236 27.93 13.72 2.30
CA ALA A 236 28.54 14.00 3.60
C ALA A 236 29.69 13.02 3.93
N ALA A 237 29.51 11.73 3.60
CA ALA A 237 30.58 10.74 3.74
C ALA A 237 31.76 11.01 2.80
N CYS A 238 31.48 11.41 1.56
CA CYS A 238 32.51 11.79 0.56
C CYS A 238 33.32 13.02 0.94
N THR A 239 32.76 13.92 1.73
CA THR A 239 33.41 15.17 2.15
C THR A 239 33.98 15.11 3.57
N ALA A 240 34.04 13.94 4.17
CA ALA A 240 34.74 13.74 5.44
C ALA A 240 36.25 14.06 5.31
N PRO A 241 36.89 14.63 6.35
CA PRO A 241 38.33 14.88 6.32
C PRO A 241 39.13 13.59 6.06
N THR A 242 40.12 13.66 5.18
CA THR A 242 40.94 12.50 4.77
C THR A 242 42.37 12.93 4.41
N THR A 243 43.24 11.97 4.16
CA THR A 243 44.62 12.19 3.66
C THR A 243 44.76 11.81 2.18
N THR A 244 43.69 11.31 1.53
CA THR A 244 43.71 10.93 0.12
C THR A 244 42.44 11.45 -0.55
N VAL A 245 42.51 11.73 -1.86
CA VAL A 245 41.32 12.10 -2.63
C VAL A 245 40.36 10.90 -2.73
N PRO A 246 39.09 11.03 -2.32
CA PRO A 246 38.12 9.94 -2.41
C PRO A 246 37.81 9.58 -3.86
N SER A 247 38.22 8.40 -4.33
CA SER A 247 38.12 7.99 -5.73
C SER A 247 36.67 7.71 -6.19
N ALA A 248 35.80 7.29 -5.27
CA ALA A 248 34.40 6.94 -5.60
C ALA A 248 33.43 8.13 -5.55
N CYS A 249 33.89 9.34 -5.23
CA CYS A 249 33.05 10.48 -4.92
C CYS A 249 33.02 11.55 -6.03
N GLY A 250 33.63 11.30 -7.18
CA GLY A 250 33.69 12.24 -8.29
C GLY A 250 34.46 13.55 -8.01
N ILE A 251 35.06 13.71 -6.82
CA ILE A 251 35.79 14.90 -6.42
C ILE A 251 37.15 14.96 -7.11
N ARG A 252 37.47 16.10 -7.72
CA ARG A 252 38.78 16.35 -8.36
C ARG A 252 39.54 17.40 -7.57
N VAL A 253 40.70 17.00 -7.05
CA VAL A 253 41.61 17.91 -6.33
C VAL A 253 43.00 17.78 -6.93
N PRO A 254 43.46 18.71 -7.75
CA PRO A 254 44.76 18.65 -8.45
C PRO A 254 45.91 19.09 -7.51
N TRP A 255 45.96 18.61 -6.29
CA TRP A 255 46.90 19.00 -5.25
C TRP A 255 48.38 18.84 -5.65
N ALA A 256 48.67 17.84 -6.47
CA ALA A 256 50.05 17.54 -6.93
C ALA A 256 50.63 18.60 -7.87
N ALA A 257 49.81 19.57 -8.29
CA ALA A 257 50.32 20.76 -9.03
C ALA A 257 50.96 21.78 -8.13
N ASP A 258 50.62 21.79 -6.84
CA ASP A 258 51.04 22.87 -5.91
C ASP A 258 51.78 22.32 -4.67
N LEU A 259 51.68 21.01 -4.41
CA LEU A 259 52.26 20.36 -3.24
C LEU A 259 53.07 19.09 -3.66
N ALA A 260 54.27 18.93 -3.11
CA ALA A 260 55.07 17.74 -3.26
C ALA A 260 54.55 16.53 -2.46
N THR A 261 53.96 16.81 -1.28
CA THR A 261 53.31 15.81 -0.42
C THR A 261 51.96 16.29 0.07
N LEU A 262 51.02 15.36 0.24
CA LEU A 262 49.74 15.64 0.80
C LEU A 262 49.67 15.06 2.23
N SER A 263 49.38 15.90 3.21
CA SER A 263 49.21 15.51 4.62
C SER A 263 47.77 15.53 5.07
N GLY A 264 46.87 16.25 4.39
CA GLY A 264 45.45 16.29 4.71
C GLY A 264 44.60 16.99 3.67
N LEU A 265 43.34 16.56 3.62
CA LEU A 265 42.27 17.17 2.85
C LEU A 265 41.07 17.45 3.73
N LYS A 266 40.55 18.68 3.63
CA LYS A 266 39.27 19.08 4.24
C LYS A 266 38.36 19.57 3.14
N PHE A 267 37.11 19.17 3.21
CA PHE A 267 36.11 19.52 2.22
C PHE A 267 35.00 20.39 2.80
N ARG A 268 34.43 21.24 1.99
CA ARG A 268 33.22 22.00 2.28
C ARG A 268 32.34 21.97 1.04
N ILE A 269 31.11 21.53 1.20
CA ILE A 269 30.09 21.62 0.15
C ILE A 269 29.66 23.10 0.09
N ASP A 270 29.90 23.73 -1.05
CA ASP A 270 29.48 25.12 -1.32
C ASP A 270 28.06 25.13 -1.91
N VAL A 271 27.81 24.21 -2.87
CA VAL A 271 26.48 23.92 -3.43
C VAL A 271 26.31 22.43 -3.48
N ALA A 272 25.27 21.93 -2.86
CA ALA A 272 24.94 20.50 -2.97
C ALA A 272 24.37 20.21 -4.35
N PRO A 273 24.80 19.12 -5.02
CA PRO A 273 24.23 18.73 -6.30
C PRO A 273 22.76 18.30 -6.13
N ALA A 274 21.93 18.64 -7.09
CA ALA A 274 20.56 18.21 -7.19
C ALA A 274 20.45 16.87 -7.92
N LEU A 275 19.73 15.91 -7.34
CA LEU A 275 19.48 14.61 -7.93
C LEU A 275 18.17 14.63 -8.70
N VAL A 276 18.18 14.08 -9.92
CA VAL A 276 17.01 13.85 -10.76
C VAL A 276 16.94 12.39 -11.10
N LEU A 277 15.84 11.73 -10.76
CA LEU A 277 15.57 10.35 -11.14
C LEU A 277 14.94 10.30 -12.53
N ALA A 278 15.29 9.31 -13.32
CA ALA A 278 14.53 8.95 -14.50
C ALA A 278 13.17 8.42 -14.07
N PRO A 279 12.04 8.93 -14.60
CA PRO A 279 10.71 8.54 -14.15
C PRO A 279 10.44 7.02 -14.24
N ASP A 280 11.05 6.36 -15.23
CA ASP A 280 10.96 4.92 -15.47
C ASP A 280 11.91 4.09 -14.59
N GLY A 281 12.64 4.69 -13.66
CA GLY A 281 13.59 4.01 -12.79
C GLY A 281 14.87 3.55 -13.48
N SER A 282 15.11 3.91 -14.75
CA SER A 282 16.28 3.46 -15.53
C SER A 282 17.61 4.06 -15.03
N GLY A 283 17.56 5.12 -14.21
CA GLY A 283 18.77 5.75 -13.70
C GLY A 283 18.53 7.06 -12.97
N PHE A 284 19.60 7.76 -12.69
CA PHE A 284 19.56 9.10 -12.10
C PHE A 284 20.71 9.97 -12.66
N ALA A 285 20.55 11.27 -12.54
CA ALA A 285 21.60 12.26 -12.77
C ALA A 285 21.69 13.17 -11.54
N ALA A 286 22.92 13.58 -11.20
CA ALA A 286 23.15 14.60 -10.21
C ALA A 286 23.92 15.76 -10.88
N THR A 287 23.50 16.99 -10.65
CA THR A 287 24.07 18.15 -11.34
C THR A 287 24.18 19.37 -10.44
N GLY A 288 25.06 20.32 -10.82
CA GLY A 288 25.14 21.62 -10.20
C GLY A 288 25.91 21.67 -8.88
N GLY A 289 26.59 20.59 -8.51
CA GLY A 289 27.39 20.56 -7.29
C GLY A 289 28.63 21.45 -7.36
N THR A 290 29.01 22.01 -6.21
CA THR A 290 30.30 22.68 -6.03
C THR A 290 30.88 22.28 -4.69
N VAL A 291 32.11 21.75 -4.73
CA VAL A 291 32.87 21.40 -3.53
C VAL A 291 34.15 22.23 -3.47
N ILE A 292 34.49 22.64 -2.26
CA ILE A 292 35.76 23.30 -1.97
C ILE A 292 36.62 22.36 -1.17
N ALA A 293 37.80 22.05 -1.67
CA ALA A 293 38.79 21.22 -1.01
C ALA A 293 39.97 22.09 -0.55
N THR A 294 40.37 21.98 0.72
CA THR A 294 41.61 22.56 1.24
C THR A 294 42.61 21.45 1.46
N ALA A 295 43.65 21.43 0.67
CA ALA A 295 44.76 20.49 0.78
C ALA A 295 45.88 21.11 1.62
N THR A 296 46.41 20.31 2.55
CA THR A 296 47.60 20.67 3.36
C THR A 296 48.72 19.69 3.06
N GLY A 297 49.97 20.19 3.01
CA GLY A 297 51.11 19.36 2.66
C GLY A 297 52.40 20.20 2.62
N THR A 298 53.42 19.64 1.99
CA THR A 298 54.71 20.36 1.78
C THR A 298 54.88 20.70 0.32
N THR A 299 55.42 21.90 0.03
CA THR A 299 55.87 22.30 -1.31
C THR A 299 57.15 21.61 -1.69
N ASP A 300 57.59 21.76 -2.96
CA ASP A 300 58.88 21.28 -3.46
C ASP A 300 60.09 21.87 -2.69
N GLU A 301 59.88 23.01 -2.05
CA GLU A 301 60.89 23.69 -1.22
C GLU A 301 60.93 23.15 0.22
N GLY A 302 60.09 22.17 0.56
CA GLY A 302 59.98 21.59 1.89
C GLY A 302 59.20 22.42 2.91
N THR A 303 58.47 23.48 2.46
CA THR A 303 57.70 24.37 3.32
C THR A 303 56.25 23.84 3.45
N GLU A 304 55.70 23.88 4.66
CA GLU A 304 54.28 23.57 4.88
C GLU A 304 53.38 24.62 4.19
N ALA A 305 52.42 24.16 3.41
CA ALA A 305 51.48 25.01 2.69
C ALA A 305 50.05 24.44 2.74
N SER A 306 49.11 25.35 2.53
CA SER A 306 47.69 25.03 2.41
C SER A 306 47.10 25.67 1.17
N VAL A 307 46.53 24.88 0.29
CA VAL A 307 45.99 25.32 -1.00
C VAL A 307 44.52 24.94 -1.10
N THR A 308 43.71 25.87 -1.63
CA THR A 308 42.27 25.68 -1.76
C THR A 308 41.87 25.54 -3.21
N TYR A 309 41.15 24.47 -3.53
CA TYR A 309 40.62 24.14 -4.84
C TYR A 309 39.10 24.21 -4.83
N ARG A 310 38.52 24.62 -5.94
CA ARG A 310 37.08 24.67 -6.14
C ARG A 310 36.71 23.83 -7.36
N ASP A 311 36.01 22.74 -7.11
CA ASP A 311 35.42 21.92 -8.15
C ASP A 311 33.95 22.35 -8.35
N LYS A 312 33.64 22.89 -9.53
CA LYS A 312 32.32 23.41 -9.91
C LYS A 312 31.51 22.40 -10.74
N GLU A 313 32.10 21.27 -11.08
CA GLU A 313 31.50 20.22 -11.89
C GLU A 313 31.32 18.94 -11.07
N TRP A 314 31.28 19.11 -9.75
CA TRP A 314 31.10 17.99 -8.85
C TRP A 314 29.66 17.46 -8.95
N ALA A 315 29.50 16.23 -9.49
CA ALA A 315 28.27 15.47 -9.55
C ALA A 315 28.55 13.98 -9.83
#